data_fb9dfc9221f82ac4d23b43a5b2b08a28
#
_entry.id   fb9dfc9221f82ac4d23b43a5b2b08a28
#
_cell.length_a   1.000
_cell.length_b   1.000
_cell.length_c   1.000
_cell.angle_alpha   90.00
_cell.angle_beta   90.00
_cell.angle_gamma   90.00
#
_symmetry.space_group_name_H-M   'P 1'
#
loop_
_entity.id
_entity.type
_entity.pdbx_description
1 polymer ?
#
loop_
_entity_poly.entity_id
_entity_poly.type
_entity_poly.pdbx_seq_one_letter_code
_entity_poly.pdbx_strand_id
1 'polypeptide(L)'
;MVARVERPQPNIFLIDNMVFVPGGTFRMGSDRHYPEEAPAHRVAVDGFWIDRTPVTNAQFDAFVTATGYVTSAERVPLAADYPGTPPEMLQPASLVFAQPKDSASLHDWRRWWELRFGASWKRPHGKDDPRGAQGDHPVVHVAYEDAQAYAAWAGKDLPTEAEWEFAARGGLDGADYAWGDEPMPQGRFMANTWRGRFPDFNSAADGC
;
A
#
# COMPACT_ATOMS: atom_id res chain seq x y z
N MET A 1 -2.44 -29.09 -20.91
CA MET A 1 -1.64 -28.13 -21.70
C MET A 1 -2.15 -26.76 -21.32
N VAL A 2 -1.48 -26.08 -20.38
CA VAL A 2 -1.88 -24.75 -19.91
C VAL A 2 -1.29 -23.76 -20.92
N ALA A 3 -2.14 -22.96 -21.55
CA ALA A 3 -1.71 -21.93 -22.48
C ALA A 3 -0.86 -20.89 -21.72
N ARG A 4 0.40 -20.74 -22.12
CA ARG A 4 1.30 -19.71 -21.63
C ARG A 4 0.81 -18.38 -22.22
N VAL A 5 0.26 -17.51 -21.40
CA VAL A 5 -0.06 -16.13 -21.78
C VAL A 5 1.26 -15.39 -21.88
N GLU A 6 1.72 -15.09 -23.08
CA GLU A 6 2.87 -14.20 -23.28
C GLU A 6 2.49 -12.80 -22.80
N ARG A 7 3.15 -12.33 -21.74
CA ARG A 7 3.03 -10.94 -21.31
C ARG A 7 3.68 -10.05 -22.37
N PRO A 8 3.06 -8.93 -22.77
CA PRO A 8 3.69 -7.99 -23.68
C PRO A 8 5.01 -7.47 -23.08
N GLN A 9 6.05 -7.40 -23.90
CA GLN A 9 7.34 -6.82 -23.48
C GLN A 9 7.12 -5.35 -23.08
N PRO A 10 7.56 -4.92 -21.87
CA PRO A 10 7.36 -3.55 -21.43
C PRO A 10 8.07 -2.59 -22.40
N ASN A 11 7.42 -1.49 -22.70
CA ASN A 11 7.99 -0.41 -23.51
C ASN A 11 9.25 0.11 -22.80
N ILE A 12 10.39 0.17 -23.48
CA ILE A 12 11.72 0.50 -22.92
C ILE A 12 11.71 1.81 -22.10
N PHE A 13 10.81 2.75 -22.43
CA PHE A 13 10.64 4.01 -21.69
C PHE A 13 9.97 3.89 -20.33
N LEU A 14 9.41 2.72 -19.98
CA LEU A 14 8.70 2.49 -18.69
C LEU A 14 9.58 1.76 -17.67
N ILE A 15 10.81 1.35 -18.03
CA ILE A 15 11.71 0.54 -17.19
C ILE A 15 12.61 1.42 -16.30
N ASP A 16 12.71 2.72 -16.55
CA ASP A 16 13.69 3.61 -15.89
C ASP A 16 13.66 3.62 -14.35
N ASN A 17 12.54 3.25 -13.72
CA ASN A 17 12.43 3.13 -12.27
C ASN A 17 12.15 1.71 -11.79
N MET A 18 12.28 0.72 -12.65
CA MET A 18 12.06 -0.69 -12.29
C MET A 18 13.39 -1.42 -12.04
N VAL A 19 13.32 -2.49 -11.28
CA VAL A 19 14.40 -3.45 -11.09
C VAL A 19 13.95 -4.83 -11.54
N PHE A 20 14.81 -5.55 -12.24
CA PHE A 20 14.56 -6.94 -12.59
C PHE A 20 14.81 -7.84 -11.38
N VAL A 21 13.81 -8.60 -11.00
CA VAL A 21 13.90 -9.65 -9.97
C VAL A 21 13.99 -10.99 -10.71
N PRO A 22 15.14 -11.71 -10.63
CA PRO A 22 15.25 -13.03 -11.22
C PRO A 22 14.26 -13.99 -10.59
N GLY A 23 13.64 -14.84 -11.41
CA GLY A 23 12.75 -15.88 -10.90
C GLY A 23 13.46 -16.87 -9.98
N GLY A 24 12.69 -17.58 -9.19
CA GLY A 24 13.23 -18.55 -8.23
C GLY A 24 12.13 -19.28 -7.48
N THR A 25 12.54 -20.08 -6.51
CA THR A 25 11.61 -20.78 -5.61
C THR A 25 11.91 -20.36 -4.18
N PHE A 26 10.89 -19.98 -3.43
CA PHE A 26 11.00 -19.52 -2.05
C PHE A 26 9.91 -20.12 -1.16
N ARG A 27 10.07 -19.98 0.14
CA ARG A 27 9.05 -20.32 1.13
C ARG A 27 8.15 -19.10 1.35
N MET A 28 6.92 -19.16 0.80
CA MET A 28 5.90 -18.14 0.94
C MET A 28 5.09 -18.35 2.22
N GLY A 29 4.70 -17.25 2.86
CA GLY A 29 3.87 -17.26 4.06
C GLY A 29 4.61 -17.59 5.34
N SER A 30 3.87 -17.76 6.42
CA SER A 30 4.39 -18.05 7.75
C SER A 30 3.42 -18.90 8.57
N ASP A 31 3.97 -19.84 9.35
CA ASP A 31 3.19 -20.60 10.35
C ASP A 31 3.24 -19.96 11.74
N ARG A 32 3.88 -18.79 11.88
CA ARG A 32 4.19 -18.16 13.17
C ARG A 32 3.48 -16.81 13.41
N HIS A 33 2.86 -16.26 12.39
CA HIS A 33 2.22 -14.93 12.45
C HIS A 33 0.70 -15.04 12.33
N TYR A 34 0.10 -14.39 11.32
CA TYR A 34 -1.34 -14.40 11.15
C TYR A 34 -1.84 -15.73 10.54
N PRO A 35 -3.02 -16.22 10.95
CA PRO A 35 -3.58 -17.47 10.43
C PRO A 35 -3.71 -17.53 8.90
N GLU A 36 -3.99 -16.41 8.26
CA GLU A 36 -4.12 -16.27 6.80
C GLU A 36 -2.81 -16.41 6.05
N GLU A 37 -1.67 -16.30 6.71
CA GLU A 37 -0.34 -16.57 6.13
C GLU A 37 0.01 -18.04 6.08
N ALA A 38 -0.70 -18.87 6.85
CA ALA A 38 -0.44 -20.31 6.95
C ALA A 38 -1.26 -21.11 5.92
N PRO A 39 -0.78 -22.29 5.49
CA PRO A 39 0.52 -22.85 5.84
C PRO A 39 1.66 -22.27 4.98
N ALA A 40 2.83 -22.09 5.56
CA ALA A 40 4.00 -21.74 4.77
C ALA A 40 4.34 -22.86 3.77
N HIS A 41 4.51 -22.51 2.50
CA HIS A 41 4.66 -23.46 1.40
C HIS A 41 5.67 -22.99 0.35
N ARG A 42 6.12 -23.91 -0.53
CA ARG A 42 7.07 -23.55 -1.60
C ARG A 42 6.33 -23.04 -2.82
N VAL A 43 6.76 -21.88 -3.32
CA VAL A 43 6.23 -21.24 -4.53
C VAL A 43 7.36 -20.97 -5.50
N ALA A 44 7.15 -21.22 -6.78
CA ALA A 44 8.05 -20.83 -7.86
C ALA A 44 7.50 -19.57 -8.53
N VAL A 45 8.36 -18.57 -8.72
CA VAL A 45 8.04 -17.30 -9.37
C VAL A 45 8.94 -17.15 -10.60
N ASP A 46 8.37 -16.80 -11.74
CA ASP A 46 9.14 -16.42 -12.93
C ASP A 46 9.82 -15.05 -12.71
N GLY A 47 10.87 -14.75 -13.49
CA GLY A 47 11.52 -13.43 -13.43
C GLY A 47 10.57 -12.32 -13.87
N PHE A 48 10.59 -11.18 -13.15
CA PHE A 48 9.70 -10.03 -13.41
C PHE A 48 10.40 -8.71 -13.11
N TRP A 49 9.80 -7.62 -13.59
CA TRP A 49 10.20 -6.27 -13.26
C TRP A 49 9.27 -5.69 -12.20
N ILE A 50 9.82 -4.99 -11.22
CA ILE A 50 9.06 -4.31 -10.17
C ILE A 50 9.57 -2.87 -10.00
N ASP A 51 8.68 -1.94 -9.70
CA ASP A 51 9.06 -0.57 -9.36
C ASP A 51 9.88 -0.55 -8.08
N ARG A 52 10.92 0.30 -8.02
CA ARG A 52 11.80 0.43 -6.84
C ARG A 52 11.08 1.03 -5.63
N THR A 53 10.04 1.79 -5.88
CA THR A 53 9.29 2.53 -4.86
C THR A 53 7.79 2.35 -5.09
N PRO A 54 6.98 2.55 -4.06
CA PRO A 54 5.54 2.76 -4.27
C PRO A 54 5.29 3.87 -5.28
N VAL A 55 4.13 3.83 -5.94
CA VAL A 55 3.71 4.90 -6.85
C VAL A 55 3.59 6.21 -6.06
N THR A 56 4.26 7.26 -6.55
CA THR A 56 4.26 8.57 -5.89
C THR A 56 3.06 9.41 -6.30
N ASN A 57 2.75 10.45 -5.51
CA ASN A 57 1.69 11.40 -5.83
C ASN A 57 1.93 12.10 -7.18
N ALA A 58 3.19 12.42 -7.52
CA ALA A 58 3.52 13.03 -8.82
C ALA A 58 3.24 12.09 -10.00
N GLN A 59 3.55 10.80 -9.85
CA GLN A 59 3.27 9.79 -10.86
C GLN A 59 1.75 9.59 -11.03
N PHE A 60 1.02 9.55 -9.92
CA PHE A 60 -0.43 9.40 -9.94
C PHE A 60 -1.13 10.65 -10.51
N ASP A 61 -0.61 11.85 -10.22
CA ASP A 61 -1.09 13.11 -10.81
C ASP A 61 -0.95 13.13 -12.33
N ALA A 62 0.17 12.63 -12.86
CA ALA A 62 0.36 12.50 -14.30
C ALA A 62 -0.70 11.58 -14.94
N PHE A 63 -1.03 10.46 -14.30
CA PHE A 63 -2.11 9.57 -14.72
C PHE A 63 -3.47 10.28 -14.73
N VAL A 64 -3.82 10.92 -13.62
CA VAL A 64 -5.11 11.64 -13.50
C VAL A 64 -5.20 12.78 -14.51
N THR A 65 -4.12 13.54 -14.69
CA THR A 65 -4.06 14.63 -15.66
C THR A 65 -4.25 14.13 -17.10
N ALA A 66 -3.65 13.00 -17.44
CA ALA A 66 -3.74 12.43 -18.79
C ALA A 66 -5.10 11.78 -19.10
N THR A 67 -5.79 11.26 -18.08
CA THR A 67 -7.00 10.43 -18.28
C THR A 67 -8.29 11.05 -17.76
N GLY A 68 -8.21 12.06 -16.88
CA GLY A 68 -9.37 12.58 -16.15
C GLY A 68 -9.94 11.58 -15.13
N TYR A 69 -9.16 10.59 -14.69
CA TYR A 69 -9.63 9.55 -13.78
C TYR A 69 -10.10 10.14 -12.44
N VAL A 70 -11.21 9.61 -11.92
CA VAL A 70 -11.77 9.97 -10.61
C VAL A 70 -11.68 8.77 -9.69
N THR A 71 -10.93 8.89 -8.59
CA THR A 71 -10.71 7.81 -7.64
C THR A 71 -11.96 7.47 -6.83
N SER A 72 -12.01 6.29 -6.25
CA SER A 72 -13.10 5.84 -5.38
C SER A 72 -13.37 6.83 -4.23
N ALA A 73 -12.33 7.38 -3.64
CA ALA A 73 -12.45 8.37 -2.55
C ALA A 73 -13.03 9.72 -3.02
N GLU A 74 -12.99 10.03 -4.33
CA GLU A 74 -13.53 11.26 -4.93
C GLU A 74 -14.96 11.08 -5.46
N ARG A 75 -15.48 9.85 -5.52
CA ARG A 75 -16.84 9.56 -6.02
C ARG A 75 -17.86 9.72 -4.88
N VAL A 76 -19.05 10.17 -5.22
CA VAL A 76 -20.19 10.15 -4.30
C VAL A 76 -20.63 8.69 -4.11
N PRO A 77 -20.70 8.18 -2.86
CA PRO A 77 -21.16 6.82 -2.61
C PRO A 77 -22.61 6.61 -3.07
N LEU A 78 -22.89 5.44 -3.65
CA LEU A 78 -24.26 5.11 -4.05
C LEU A 78 -25.08 4.72 -2.80
N ALA A 79 -26.25 5.29 -2.64
CA ALA A 79 -27.12 5.01 -1.49
C ALA A 79 -27.51 3.51 -1.38
N ALA A 80 -27.54 2.81 -2.52
CA ALA A 80 -27.81 1.38 -2.56
C ALA A 80 -26.76 0.53 -1.87
N ASP A 81 -25.49 0.99 -1.89
CA ASP A 81 -24.35 0.27 -1.29
C ASP A 81 -24.25 0.52 0.23
N TYR A 82 -24.99 1.53 0.74
CA TYR A 82 -24.95 1.97 2.14
C TYR A 82 -26.37 2.11 2.71
N PRO A 83 -27.12 1.02 2.84
CA PRO A 83 -28.51 1.07 3.32
C PRO A 83 -28.59 1.64 4.75
N GLY A 84 -29.49 2.60 4.94
CA GLY A 84 -29.70 3.27 6.24
C GLY A 84 -28.74 4.42 6.54
N THR A 85 -27.80 4.73 5.65
CA THR A 85 -26.91 5.89 5.82
C THR A 85 -27.67 7.18 5.48
N PRO A 86 -27.65 8.22 6.34
CA PRO A 86 -28.24 9.52 6.03
C PRO A 86 -27.64 10.12 4.77
N PRO A 87 -28.47 10.77 3.89
CA PRO A 87 -28.00 11.32 2.62
C PRO A 87 -26.84 12.30 2.77
N GLU A 88 -26.79 13.08 3.85
CA GLU A 88 -25.72 14.03 4.13
C GLU A 88 -24.36 13.37 4.42
N MET A 89 -24.37 12.08 4.76
CA MET A 89 -23.14 11.29 4.95
C MET A 89 -22.64 10.66 3.65
N LEU A 90 -23.47 10.62 2.61
CA LEU A 90 -23.10 10.09 1.30
C LEU A 90 -22.31 11.12 0.49
N GLN A 91 -21.12 11.43 0.97
CA GLN A 91 -20.19 12.38 0.34
C GLN A 91 -18.84 11.69 0.08
N PRO A 92 -18.07 12.16 -0.91
CA PRO A 92 -16.69 11.73 -1.10
C PRO A 92 -15.89 11.85 0.19
N ALA A 93 -15.28 10.76 0.63
CA ALA A 93 -14.57 10.70 1.90
C ALA A 93 -13.56 9.54 1.92
N SER A 94 -12.66 9.59 2.87
CA SER A 94 -11.80 8.44 3.22
C SER A 94 -11.46 8.44 4.70
N LEU A 95 -10.97 7.30 5.19
CA LEU A 95 -10.52 7.17 6.57
C LEU A 95 -9.12 7.76 6.72
N VAL A 96 -8.93 8.64 7.70
CA VAL A 96 -7.66 9.27 8.04
C VAL A 96 -7.28 8.85 9.45
N PHE A 97 -6.02 8.45 9.66
CA PHE A 97 -5.52 8.14 10.98
C PHE A 97 -5.62 9.38 11.89
N ALA A 98 -6.25 9.20 13.05
CA ALA A 98 -6.40 10.20 14.08
C ALA A 98 -5.79 9.67 15.37
N GLN A 99 -4.64 10.21 15.75
CA GLN A 99 -3.99 9.81 17.00
C GLN A 99 -4.94 10.06 18.18
N PRO A 100 -5.30 9.02 18.95
CA PRO A 100 -6.19 9.18 20.10
C PRO A 100 -5.52 10.01 21.19
N LYS A 101 -6.34 10.84 21.86
CA LYS A 101 -5.87 11.73 22.92
C LYS A 101 -5.85 11.08 24.31
N ASP A 102 -6.44 9.89 24.44
CA ASP A 102 -6.53 9.16 25.70
C ASP A 102 -6.21 7.67 25.54
N SER A 103 -5.76 7.06 26.62
CA SER A 103 -5.40 5.64 26.67
C SER A 103 -6.62 4.69 26.66
N ALA A 104 -7.84 5.19 26.90
CA ALA A 104 -9.05 4.37 26.94
C ALA A 104 -9.45 3.84 25.55
N SER A 105 -8.89 4.43 24.49
CA SER A 105 -9.14 4.05 23.09
C SER A 105 -8.19 2.98 22.54
N LEU A 106 -7.23 2.48 23.31
CA LEU A 106 -6.19 1.57 22.83
C LEU A 106 -6.74 0.20 22.35
N HIS A 107 -7.89 -0.22 22.86
CA HIS A 107 -8.50 -1.51 22.53
C HIS A 107 -9.57 -1.44 21.43
N ASP A 108 -9.96 -0.25 21.00
CA ASP A 108 -10.90 -0.05 19.90
C ASP A 108 -10.22 0.66 18.73
N TRP A 109 -9.67 -0.15 17.80
CA TRP A 109 -8.99 0.33 16.61
C TRP A 109 -9.84 1.28 15.74
N ARG A 110 -11.17 1.23 15.81
CA ARG A 110 -12.08 2.12 15.08
C ARG A 110 -11.93 3.57 15.52
N ARG A 111 -11.48 3.80 16.73
CA ARG A 111 -11.21 5.14 17.28
C ARG A 111 -9.89 5.75 16.80
N TRP A 112 -9.09 5.01 16.06
CA TRP A 112 -7.85 5.49 15.45
C TRP A 112 -8.07 6.07 14.06
N TRP A 113 -9.31 5.99 13.54
CA TRP A 113 -9.67 6.42 12.21
C TRP A 113 -10.85 7.37 12.27
N GLU A 114 -10.73 8.46 11.52
CA GLU A 114 -11.81 9.41 11.30
C GLU A 114 -12.22 9.39 9.84
N LEU A 115 -13.53 9.28 9.58
CA LEU A 115 -14.06 9.52 8.25
C LEU A 115 -14.00 11.03 7.98
N ARG A 116 -13.16 11.42 7.03
CA ARG A 116 -12.99 12.83 6.65
C ARG A 116 -13.51 13.08 5.25
N PHE A 117 -14.49 13.98 5.13
CA PHE A 117 -15.04 14.39 3.86
C PHE A 117 -14.01 15.13 3.01
N GLY A 118 -13.95 14.76 1.72
CA GLY A 118 -12.99 15.28 0.75
C GLY A 118 -11.55 14.81 0.96
N ALA A 119 -11.32 13.85 1.87
CA ALA A 119 -10.03 13.16 1.93
C ALA A 119 -9.86 12.30 0.67
N SER A 120 -8.76 12.51 -0.02
CA SER A 120 -8.42 11.86 -1.30
C SER A 120 -6.90 11.88 -1.49
N TRP A 121 -6.43 11.29 -2.56
CA TRP A 121 -5.01 11.32 -2.90
C TRP A 121 -4.43 12.74 -3.02
N LYS A 122 -5.23 13.73 -3.47
CA LYS A 122 -4.83 15.16 -3.55
C LYS A 122 -4.82 15.85 -2.19
N ARG A 123 -5.70 15.42 -1.29
CA ARG A 123 -5.95 16.01 0.03
C ARG A 123 -5.96 14.93 1.11
N PRO A 124 -4.80 14.33 1.45
CA PRO A 124 -4.73 13.16 2.34
C PRO A 124 -5.36 13.37 3.72
N HIS A 125 -5.46 14.61 4.16
CA HIS A 125 -6.00 14.97 5.47
C HIS A 125 -7.42 15.55 5.44
N GLY A 126 -8.07 15.56 4.25
CA GLY A 126 -9.42 16.10 4.05
C GLY A 126 -9.44 17.52 3.49
N LYS A 127 -10.64 18.01 3.20
CA LYS A 127 -10.86 19.30 2.49
C LYS A 127 -10.42 20.53 3.28
N ASP A 128 -10.48 20.43 4.63
CA ASP A 128 -10.24 21.55 5.53
C ASP A 128 -8.77 21.63 6.00
N ASP A 129 -7.94 20.67 5.61
CA ASP A 129 -6.51 20.66 5.94
C ASP A 129 -5.72 21.35 4.80
N PRO A 130 -4.91 22.37 5.09
CA PRO A 130 -4.13 23.06 4.07
C PRO A 130 -2.98 22.24 3.50
N ARG A 131 -2.63 21.12 4.15
CA ARG A 131 -1.56 20.23 3.67
C ARG A 131 -2.04 19.44 2.47
N GLY A 132 -1.43 19.66 1.33
CA GLY A 132 -1.63 18.84 0.14
C GLY A 132 -0.78 17.59 0.13
N ALA A 133 -0.98 16.76 -0.89
CA ALA A 133 -0.10 15.63 -1.17
C ALA A 133 1.29 16.12 -1.58
N GLN A 134 2.34 15.53 -0.98
CA GLN A 134 3.73 15.80 -1.39
C GLN A 134 4.07 14.92 -2.59
N GLY A 135 4.67 15.51 -3.62
CA GLY A 135 4.85 14.87 -4.93
C GLY A 135 5.66 13.56 -4.89
N ASP A 136 6.67 13.48 -4.04
CA ASP A 136 7.57 12.34 -3.86
C ASP A 136 7.11 11.31 -2.81
N HIS A 137 6.00 11.60 -2.09
CA HIS A 137 5.41 10.66 -1.16
C HIS A 137 4.54 9.63 -1.88
N PRO A 138 4.35 8.42 -1.30
CA PRO A 138 3.44 7.42 -1.82
C PRO A 138 2.01 7.96 -1.93
N VAL A 139 1.33 7.62 -3.02
CA VAL A 139 -0.09 7.93 -3.18
C VAL A 139 -0.92 7.13 -2.18
N VAL A 140 -1.89 7.79 -1.55
CA VAL A 140 -2.79 7.22 -0.55
C VAL A 140 -4.26 7.44 -0.93
N HIS A 141 -5.21 6.85 -0.19
CA HIS A 141 -6.65 6.92 -0.47
C HIS A 141 -7.01 6.43 -1.88
N VAL A 142 -6.34 5.39 -2.31
CA VAL A 142 -6.60 4.67 -3.56
C VAL A 142 -7.16 3.28 -3.24
N ALA A 143 -8.22 2.89 -3.92
CA ALA A 143 -8.78 1.56 -3.86
C ALA A 143 -8.06 0.64 -4.85
N TYR A 144 -8.37 -0.67 -4.80
CA TYR A 144 -7.78 -1.66 -5.70
C TYR A 144 -8.02 -1.32 -7.18
N GLU A 145 -9.25 -0.91 -7.53
CA GLU A 145 -9.59 -0.50 -8.90
C GLU A 145 -8.83 0.75 -9.35
N ASP A 146 -8.53 1.70 -8.45
CA ASP A 146 -7.74 2.88 -8.77
C ASP A 146 -6.29 2.48 -9.09
N ALA A 147 -5.73 1.55 -8.29
CA ALA A 147 -4.39 1.01 -8.52
C ALA A 147 -4.30 0.21 -9.83
N GLN A 148 -5.33 -0.60 -10.15
CA GLN A 148 -5.41 -1.31 -11.43
C GLN A 148 -5.49 -0.35 -12.62
N ALA A 149 -6.30 0.70 -12.52
CA ALA A 149 -6.43 1.69 -13.58
C ALA A 149 -5.11 2.42 -13.84
N TYR A 150 -4.39 2.79 -12.78
CA TYR A 150 -3.04 3.35 -12.90
C TYR A 150 -2.08 2.36 -13.56
N ALA A 151 -2.02 1.12 -13.09
CA ALA A 151 -1.12 0.11 -13.63
C ALA A 151 -1.37 -0.12 -15.14
N ALA A 152 -2.63 -0.28 -15.54
CA ALA A 152 -3.01 -0.42 -16.94
C ALA A 152 -2.61 0.79 -17.80
N TRP A 153 -2.82 2.01 -17.31
CA TRP A 153 -2.38 3.24 -18.00
C TRP A 153 -0.86 3.28 -18.15
N ALA A 154 -0.13 2.89 -17.10
CA ALA A 154 1.32 2.84 -17.11
C ALA A 154 1.92 1.66 -17.92
N GLY A 155 1.09 0.82 -18.54
CA GLY A 155 1.53 -0.39 -19.25
C GLY A 155 2.13 -1.46 -18.34
N LYS A 156 1.65 -1.51 -17.09
CA LYS A 156 2.08 -2.41 -16.03
C LYS A 156 0.89 -3.21 -15.47
N ASP A 157 1.18 -4.16 -14.60
CA ASP A 157 0.20 -4.89 -13.80
C ASP A 157 0.50 -4.69 -12.31
N LEU A 158 -0.47 -4.96 -11.46
CA LEU A 158 -0.21 -5.15 -10.04
C LEU A 158 0.53 -6.47 -9.85
N PRO A 159 1.53 -6.54 -8.95
CA PRO A 159 2.20 -7.80 -8.64
C PRO A 159 1.20 -8.78 -8.03
N THR A 160 1.41 -10.06 -8.27
CA THR A 160 0.76 -11.10 -7.47
C THR A 160 1.34 -11.08 -6.06
N GLU A 161 0.63 -11.66 -5.10
CA GLU A 161 1.11 -11.81 -3.73
C GLU A 161 2.46 -12.53 -3.68
N ALA A 162 2.62 -13.58 -4.48
CA ALA A 162 3.87 -14.33 -4.56
C ALA A 162 5.04 -13.51 -5.13
N GLU A 163 4.81 -12.73 -6.18
CA GLU A 163 5.82 -11.82 -6.75
C GLU A 163 6.22 -10.75 -5.74
N TRP A 164 5.23 -10.16 -5.05
CA TRP A 164 5.49 -9.12 -4.06
C TRP A 164 6.30 -9.65 -2.88
N GLU A 165 5.88 -10.78 -2.28
CA GLU A 165 6.59 -11.40 -1.15
C GLU A 165 7.99 -11.86 -1.56
N PHE A 166 8.16 -12.47 -2.75
CA PHE A 166 9.45 -12.88 -3.26
C PHE A 166 10.42 -11.68 -3.41
N ALA A 167 9.93 -10.57 -3.96
CA ALA A 167 10.73 -9.34 -4.08
C ALA A 167 11.09 -8.78 -2.71
N ALA A 168 10.12 -8.70 -1.78
CA ALA A 168 10.32 -8.16 -0.44
C ALA A 168 11.35 -8.95 0.37
N ARG A 169 11.42 -10.26 0.18
CA ARG A 169 12.42 -11.13 0.86
C ARG A 169 13.85 -10.90 0.37
N GLY A 170 14.05 -10.35 -0.83
CA GLY A 170 15.39 -10.01 -1.33
C GLY A 170 16.40 -11.19 -1.36
N GLY A 171 15.91 -12.43 -1.52
CA GLY A 171 16.73 -13.65 -1.50
C GLY A 171 16.89 -14.28 -0.10
N LEU A 172 16.33 -13.72 0.95
CA LEU A 172 16.35 -14.28 2.32
C LEU A 172 15.20 -15.29 2.49
N ASP A 173 15.42 -16.54 2.10
CA ASP A 173 14.40 -17.59 2.17
C ASP A 173 14.09 -17.98 3.62
N GLY A 174 12.86 -17.74 4.06
CA GLY A 174 12.35 -18.11 5.38
C GLY A 174 12.75 -17.19 6.54
N ALA A 175 13.43 -16.08 6.27
CA ALA A 175 13.73 -15.06 7.29
C ALA A 175 12.45 -14.38 7.80
N ASP A 176 12.45 -13.93 9.06
CA ASP A 176 11.31 -13.28 9.69
C ASP A 176 11.07 -11.86 9.14
N TYR A 177 12.14 -11.16 8.74
CA TYR A 177 12.09 -9.80 8.20
C TYR A 177 12.77 -9.71 6.84
N ALA A 178 12.50 -8.65 6.10
CA ALA A 178 13.16 -8.37 4.83
C ALA A 178 14.69 -8.12 4.95
N TRP A 179 15.22 -8.05 6.16
CA TRP A 179 16.65 -7.86 6.46
C TRP A 179 17.27 -9.01 7.27
N GLY A 180 16.55 -10.08 7.59
CA GLY A 180 17.02 -11.24 8.37
C GLY A 180 16.10 -11.60 9.53
N ASP A 181 16.65 -12.26 10.55
CA ASP A 181 15.86 -12.79 11.69
C ASP A 181 15.88 -11.87 12.92
N GLU A 182 16.81 -10.92 12.99
CA GLU A 182 16.90 -9.99 14.11
C GLU A 182 16.06 -8.74 13.87
N PRO A 183 15.11 -8.38 14.78
CA PRO A 183 14.28 -7.17 14.60
C PRO A 183 15.12 -5.89 14.60
N MET A 184 16.23 -5.86 15.33
CA MET A 184 17.13 -4.72 15.46
C MET A 184 18.60 -5.16 15.42
N PRO A 185 19.16 -5.51 14.25
CA PRO A 185 20.55 -5.94 14.13
C PRO A 185 21.52 -4.88 14.68
N GLN A 186 22.35 -5.26 15.65
CA GLN A 186 23.28 -4.34 16.31
C GLN A 186 22.62 -3.09 16.91
N GLY A 187 21.36 -3.18 17.31
CA GLY A 187 20.57 -2.05 17.85
C GLY A 187 20.09 -1.05 16.80
N ARG A 188 20.22 -1.34 15.51
CA ARG A 188 19.78 -0.45 14.41
C ARG A 188 18.32 -0.68 14.07
N PHE A 189 17.57 0.41 13.92
CA PHE A 189 16.22 0.37 13.35
C PHE A 189 16.30 0.12 11.84
N MET A 190 15.60 -0.93 11.38
CA MET A 190 15.64 -1.36 9.99
C MET A 190 14.39 -0.97 9.21
N ALA A 191 13.38 -0.45 9.89
CA ALA A 191 12.14 0.01 9.29
C ALA A 191 11.60 1.22 10.05
N ASN A 192 10.85 2.07 9.35
CA ASN A 192 10.05 3.12 9.94
C ASN A 192 8.83 2.48 10.64
N THR A 193 8.89 2.38 11.95
CA THR A 193 7.84 1.77 12.77
C THR A 193 7.54 2.64 13.97
N TRP A 194 6.31 2.56 14.47
CA TRP A 194 5.95 3.26 15.69
C TRP A 194 6.85 2.86 16.87
N ARG A 195 7.48 3.83 17.51
CA ARG A 195 8.37 3.62 18.64
C ARG A 195 7.77 4.21 19.92
N GLY A 196 7.33 3.34 20.80
CA GLY A 196 6.67 3.74 22.03
C GLY A 196 5.30 3.10 22.19
N ARG A 197 4.45 3.68 23.01
CA ARG A 197 3.12 3.13 23.29
C ARG A 197 2.16 3.52 22.17
N PHE A 198 1.89 2.58 21.26
CA PHE A 198 0.92 2.78 20.20
C PHE A 198 -0.51 2.82 20.77
N PRO A 199 -1.41 3.68 20.25
CA PRO A 199 -1.21 4.74 19.25
C PRO A 199 -1.06 6.14 19.84
N ASP A 200 -0.84 6.30 21.14
CA ASP A 200 -0.89 7.58 21.84
C ASP A 200 0.50 8.26 22.03
N PHE A 201 1.58 7.49 21.97
CA PHE A 201 2.92 8.04 22.12
C PHE A 201 3.91 7.41 21.14
N ASN A 202 4.47 8.23 20.23
CA ASN A 202 5.60 7.86 19.39
C ASN A 202 6.83 8.68 19.84
N SER A 203 7.90 8.00 20.20
CA SER A 203 9.16 8.64 20.59
C SER A 203 9.99 9.11 19.38
N ALA A 204 9.62 8.69 18.15
CA ALA A 204 10.38 8.92 16.92
C ALA A 204 11.88 8.55 17.06
N ALA A 205 12.21 7.54 17.85
CA ALA A 205 13.59 7.13 18.10
C ALA A 205 14.31 6.56 16.88
N ASP A 206 13.56 6.20 15.83
CA ASP A 206 14.06 5.77 14.52
C ASP A 206 14.30 6.95 13.55
N GLY A 207 13.99 8.17 13.96
CA GLY A 207 14.18 9.39 13.17
C GLY A 207 13.01 9.75 12.27
N CYS A 208 11.84 9.08 12.44
CA CYS A 208 10.62 9.30 11.66
C CYS A 208 9.43 9.69 12.53
#